data_23b6a5518b68130b23bf7056728c8c33
#
_entry.id   23b6a5518b68130b23bf7056728c8c33
#
_cell.length_a   1.000
_cell.length_b   1.000
_cell.length_c   1.000
_cell.angle_alpha   90.00
_cell.angle_beta   90.00
_cell.angle_gamma   90.00
#
_symmetry.space_group_name_H-M   'P 1'
#
loop_
_entity.id
_entity.type
_entity.pdbx_description
1 polymer ?
#
loop_
_entity_poly.entity_id
_entity_poly.type
_entity_poly.pdbx_seq_one_letter_code
_entity_poly.pdbx_strand_id
1 'polypeptide(L)'
;AGTDEVFLEKLVTLGGWELLDGIALHPGRGNFTPDYPVTVPWNEFEKPSSGYQYWNYYGSIRILKNFIKAHGNDKDLYLTEIYALDFPNHSWNDTSRESAENVVLSFALAAAEGVKNALYYQLFNSVWNNQLGVREDNREYFFGLINRDLSFKPSLMAYCNISEALDGARFKGWIKFSENNPFSKGIMFDTPKGPMSIIWDRIEGDILPRPNGNSSPEPWISSWNIQTELTLPCKEESITVLNAIGQKESIPVKDHKATITLTGAPVIIYGMDASQMQLHGDAPTSIENLYVNGKDIRISPNPVKDRLFIKANFHSDIEQMHLSIYNVIGQQIVSQSIPVSGNTLEYSINVTGINAGIYYAVFDINGVERITKKVIKQ
;
A
#
# COMPACT_ATOMS: atom_id res chain seq x y z
N ALA A 1 10.11 -17.30 2.49
CA ALA A 1 9.95 -17.59 1.08
C ALA A 1 9.08 -16.51 0.46
N GLY A 2 9.54 -15.90 -0.61
CA GLY A 2 8.79 -14.88 -1.32
C GLY A 2 7.72 -15.50 -2.23
N THR A 3 6.97 -14.65 -2.89
CA THR A 3 6.10 -14.99 -4.01
C THR A 3 6.99 -15.28 -5.23
N ASP A 4 7.37 -16.50 -5.41
CA ASP A 4 8.13 -16.93 -6.59
C ASP A 4 7.18 -17.64 -7.57
N GLU A 5 6.58 -16.87 -8.47
CA GLU A 5 5.67 -17.42 -9.49
C GLU A 5 6.37 -18.46 -10.38
N VAL A 6 7.66 -18.29 -10.66
CA VAL A 6 8.44 -19.27 -11.46
C VAL A 6 8.55 -20.60 -10.72
N PHE A 7 8.75 -20.58 -9.40
CA PHE A 7 8.74 -21.78 -8.59
C PHE A 7 7.36 -22.43 -8.58
N LEU A 8 6.29 -21.64 -8.41
CA LEU A 8 4.93 -22.15 -8.39
C LEU A 8 4.52 -22.76 -9.74
N GLU A 9 4.86 -22.11 -10.85
CA GLU A 9 4.64 -22.65 -12.20
C GLU A 9 5.37 -23.97 -12.43
N LYS A 10 6.60 -24.09 -11.95
CA LYS A 10 7.34 -25.36 -11.99
C LYS A 10 6.66 -26.43 -11.14
N LEU A 11 6.16 -26.07 -9.98
CA LEU A 11 5.43 -26.98 -9.09
C LEU A 11 4.16 -27.52 -9.76
N VAL A 12 3.40 -26.65 -10.44
CA VAL A 12 2.24 -27.04 -11.25
C VAL A 12 2.68 -28.00 -12.37
N THR A 13 3.70 -27.62 -13.15
CA THR A 13 4.20 -28.42 -14.28
C THR A 13 4.67 -29.81 -13.88
N LEU A 14 5.23 -29.94 -12.68
CA LEU A 14 5.70 -31.21 -12.14
C LEU A 14 4.62 -32.02 -11.40
N GLY A 15 3.37 -31.55 -11.38
CA GLY A 15 2.26 -32.20 -10.68
C GLY A 15 2.29 -32.06 -9.16
N GLY A 16 3.21 -31.28 -8.61
CA GLY A 16 3.31 -31.03 -7.16
C GLY A 16 2.18 -30.17 -6.61
N TRP A 17 1.54 -29.37 -7.47
CA TRP A 17 0.42 -28.51 -7.08
C TRP A 17 -0.74 -29.28 -6.47
N GLU A 18 -1.07 -30.43 -7.05
CA GLU A 18 -2.18 -31.29 -6.59
C GLU A 18 -1.92 -31.94 -5.23
N LEU A 19 -0.68 -31.91 -4.75
CA LEU A 19 -0.29 -32.47 -3.46
C LEU A 19 -0.39 -31.46 -2.31
N LEU A 20 -0.74 -30.18 -2.61
CA LEU A 20 -0.82 -29.12 -1.63
C LEU A 20 -2.27 -28.93 -1.15
N ASP A 21 -2.45 -28.69 0.14
CA ASP A 21 -3.70 -28.20 0.72
C ASP A 21 -3.77 -26.66 0.77
N GLY A 22 -2.62 -26.01 0.76
CA GLY A 22 -2.51 -24.55 0.81
C GLY A 22 -1.10 -24.03 0.58
N ILE A 23 -0.98 -22.73 0.54
CA ILE A 23 0.29 -22.03 0.34
C ILE A 23 0.57 -21.14 1.54
N ALA A 24 1.79 -21.16 2.03
CA ALA A 24 2.28 -20.29 3.09
C ALA A 24 3.20 -19.20 2.52
N LEU A 25 2.99 -17.97 2.99
CA LEU A 25 3.74 -16.78 2.57
C LEU A 25 4.20 -15.99 3.79
N HIS A 26 5.40 -15.41 3.67
CA HIS A 26 5.88 -14.32 4.52
C HIS A 26 5.90 -13.03 3.67
N PRO A 27 4.80 -12.29 3.60
CA PRO A 27 4.75 -11.11 2.75
C PRO A 27 5.60 -10.00 3.36
N GLY A 28 6.75 -9.76 2.76
CA GLY A 28 7.56 -8.60 3.11
C GLY A 28 6.79 -7.32 2.79
N ARG A 29 6.99 -6.27 3.58
CA ARG A 29 6.40 -4.97 3.32
C ARG A 29 7.37 -4.02 2.61
N GLY A 30 8.64 -4.17 2.86
CA GLY A 30 9.66 -3.23 2.37
C GLY A 30 9.38 -1.81 2.86
N ASN A 31 9.52 -0.86 1.96
CA ASN A 31 9.24 0.56 2.20
C ASN A 31 7.80 0.97 1.80
N PHE A 32 6.90 0.00 1.71
CA PHE A 32 5.52 0.25 1.31
C PHE A 32 4.60 0.13 2.51
N THR A 33 3.51 0.88 2.49
CA THR A 33 2.41 0.66 3.43
C THR A 33 1.76 -0.69 3.14
N PRO A 34 1.14 -1.35 4.12
CA PRO A 34 0.49 -2.63 3.89
C PRO A 34 -0.55 -2.61 2.76
N ASP A 35 -1.24 -1.48 2.60
CA ASP A 35 -2.32 -1.28 1.64
C ASP A 35 -1.87 -0.89 0.23
N TYR A 36 -0.57 -0.81 -0.02
CA TYR A 36 -0.05 -0.54 -1.35
C TYR A 36 -0.32 -1.72 -2.30
N PRO A 37 -1.18 -1.57 -3.31
CA PRO A 37 -1.69 -2.71 -4.08
C PRO A 37 -0.83 -3.09 -5.27
N VAL A 38 0.13 -2.25 -5.65
CA VAL A 38 0.98 -2.49 -6.82
C VAL A 38 2.05 -3.51 -6.46
N THR A 39 2.17 -4.52 -7.28
CA THR A 39 3.24 -5.50 -7.15
C THR A 39 4.55 -4.88 -7.60
N VAL A 40 5.53 -4.91 -6.72
CA VAL A 40 6.88 -4.40 -7.02
C VAL A 40 7.83 -5.59 -7.09
N PRO A 41 8.54 -5.76 -8.21
CA PRO A 41 9.59 -6.76 -8.27
C PRO A 41 10.63 -6.50 -7.19
N TRP A 42 10.96 -7.52 -6.40
CA TRP A 42 12.01 -7.45 -5.38
C TRP A 42 13.33 -6.85 -5.90
N ASN A 43 13.58 -7.06 -7.14
CA ASN A 43 14.85 -6.80 -7.81
C ASN A 43 14.92 -5.53 -8.63
N GLU A 44 14.11 -4.55 -8.38
CA GLU A 44 14.52 -3.20 -8.79
C GLU A 44 15.91 -2.82 -8.21
N PHE A 45 16.41 -3.59 -7.24
CA PHE A 45 17.62 -3.33 -6.47
C PHE A 45 18.67 -4.42 -6.51
N GLU A 46 18.27 -5.69 -6.64
CA GLU A 46 19.19 -6.83 -6.77
C GLU A 46 18.59 -7.81 -7.77
N LYS A 47 19.34 -8.17 -8.80
CA LYS A 47 18.87 -9.16 -9.78
C LYS A 47 18.80 -10.53 -9.12
N PRO A 48 17.63 -11.14 -8.94
CA PRO A 48 17.56 -12.48 -8.43
C PRO A 48 18.07 -13.45 -9.48
N SER A 49 18.77 -14.46 -9.03
CA SER A 49 19.20 -15.57 -9.86
C SER A 49 18.05 -16.52 -10.23
N SER A 50 16.82 -16.31 -9.75
CA SER A 50 15.77 -17.35 -9.77
C SER A 50 14.32 -16.86 -9.81
N GLY A 51 14.00 -15.73 -10.43
CA GLY A 51 12.60 -15.35 -10.63
C GLY A 51 12.16 -14.06 -9.96
N TYR A 52 10.92 -13.65 -10.19
CA TYR A 52 10.37 -12.42 -9.66
C TYR A 52 9.93 -12.63 -8.21
N GLN A 53 10.45 -11.83 -7.29
CA GLN A 53 9.99 -11.75 -5.91
C GLN A 53 9.28 -10.43 -5.72
N TYR A 54 8.15 -10.43 -4.99
CA TYR A 54 7.36 -9.25 -4.73
C TYR A 54 7.51 -8.86 -3.26
N TRP A 55 7.68 -7.58 -3.04
CA TRP A 55 8.13 -7.04 -1.76
C TRP A 55 7.02 -6.41 -0.93
N ASN A 56 5.97 -5.92 -1.55
CA ASN A 56 4.88 -5.27 -0.84
C ASN A 56 3.85 -6.28 -0.32
N TYR A 57 3.33 -5.99 0.86
CA TYR A 57 2.44 -6.88 1.60
C TYR A 57 1.20 -7.27 0.77
N TYR A 58 0.39 -6.27 0.40
CA TYR A 58 -0.88 -6.50 -0.27
C TYR A 58 -0.73 -7.05 -1.69
N GLY A 59 0.21 -6.53 -2.44
CA GLY A 59 0.49 -7.04 -3.77
C GLY A 59 0.93 -8.50 -3.78
N SER A 60 1.72 -8.93 -2.80
CA SER A 60 2.13 -10.33 -2.63
C SER A 60 0.95 -11.26 -2.38
N ILE A 61 0.02 -10.86 -1.53
CA ILE A 61 -1.21 -11.63 -1.26
C ILE A 61 -2.04 -11.76 -2.54
N ARG A 62 -2.24 -10.66 -3.26
CA ARG A 62 -3.04 -10.64 -4.49
C ARG A 62 -2.45 -11.51 -5.60
N ILE A 63 -1.13 -11.50 -5.79
CA ILE A 63 -0.47 -12.37 -6.76
C ILE A 63 -0.78 -13.84 -6.45
N LEU A 64 -0.55 -14.26 -5.20
CA LEU A 64 -0.82 -15.65 -4.83
C LEU A 64 -2.29 -16.03 -4.95
N LYS A 65 -3.20 -15.15 -4.58
CA LYS A 65 -4.63 -15.39 -4.80
C LYS A 65 -4.99 -15.53 -6.28
N ASN A 66 -4.43 -14.68 -7.12
CA ASN A 66 -4.64 -14.79 -8.57
C ASN A 66 -4.05 -16.10 -9.13
N PHE A 67 -2.87 -16.48 -8.65
CA PHE A 67 -2.26 -17.76 -9.00
C PHE A 67 -3.12 -18.95 -8.59
N ILE A 68 -3.58 -18.98 -7.33
CA ILE A 68 -4.50 -20.01 -6.82
C ILE A 68 -5.77 -20.06 -7.65
N LYS A 69 -6.37 -18.91 -7.95
CA LYS A 69 -7.59 -18.80 -8.77
C LYS A 69 -7.37 -19.34 -10.20
N ALA A 70 -6.23 -19.07 -10.80
CA ALA A 70 -5.88 -19.57 -12.13
C ALA A 70 -5.70 -21.11 -12.16
N HIS A 71 -5.38 -21.73 -11.02
CA HIS A 71 -5.08 -23.15 -10.90
C HIS A 71 -6.11 -23.93 -10.06
N GLY A 72 -7.40 -23.58 -10.14
CA GLY A 72 -8.48 -24.35 -9.53
C GLY A 72 -9.18 -23.69 -8.35
N ASN A 73 -8.59 -22.66 -7.74
CA ASN A 73 -9.14 -21.88 -6.62
C ASN A 73 -9.46 -22.73 -5.35
N ASP A 74 -8.70 -23.79 -5.13
CA ASP A 74 -8.95 -24.82 -4.11
C ASP A 74 -7.90 -24.81 -2.98
N LYS A 75 -6.94 -23.90 -3.00
CA LYS A 75 -5.86 -23.84 -2.02
C LYS A 75 -6.09 -22.72 -1.02
N ASP A 76 -5.93 -23.04 0.27
CA ASP A 76 -5.91 -22.03 1.32
C ASP A 76 -4.61 -21.22 1.29
N LEU A 77 -4.70 -19.92 1.58
CA LEU A 77 -3.54 -19.04 1.73
C LEU A 77 -3.29 -18.74 3.22
N TYR A 78 -2.05 -18.94 3.65
CA TYR A 78 -1.58 -18.70 5.01
C TYR A 78 -0.49 -17.64 5.01
N LEU A 79 -0.56 -16.67 5.91
CA LEU A 79 0.53 -15.76 6.22
C LEU A 79 1.19 -16.26 7.50
N THR A 80 2.26 -17.03 7.35
CA THR A 80 2.94 -17.67 8.48
C THR A 80 3.91 -16.76 9.20
N GLU A 81 4.16 -15.57 8.63
CA GLU A 81 4.90 -14.49 9.28
C GLU A 81 4.48 -13.15 8.69
N ILE A 82 3.93 -12.29 9.53
CA ILE A 82 3.71 -10.87 9.23
C ILE A 82 4.32 -10.04 10.34
N TYR A 83 4.76 -8.84 10.03
CA TYR A 83 5.41 -7.96 11.01
C TYR A 83 5.23 -6.49 10.70
N ALA A 84 5.31 -5.68 11.75
CA ALA A 84 5.43 -4.24 11.69
C ALA A 84 6.45 -3.83 12.75
N LEU A 85 7.67 -3.55 12.30
CA LEU A 85 8.76 -3.21 13.20
C LEU A 85 8.82 -1.69 13.46
N ASP A 86 9.24 -1.34 14.66
CA ASP A 86 9.49 0.05 15.07
C ASP A 86 10.99 0.31 15.26
N PHE A 87 11.77 -0.07 14.23
CA PHE A 87 13.22 0.01 14.27
C PHE A 87 13.72 1.45 14.07
N PRO A 88 14.22 2.12 15.10
CA PRO A 88 14.75 3.47 14.98
C PRO A 88 16.02 3.47 14.11
N ASN A 89 16.20 4.53 13.33
CA ASN A 89 17.40 4.78 12.51
C ASN A 89 17.65 3.79 11.36
N HIS A 90 16.63 3.15 10.82
CA HIS A 90 16.78 2.28 9.67
C HIS A 90 15.86 2.69 8.52
N SER A 91 16.21 2.31 7.28
CA SER A 91 15.44 2.60 6.08
C SER A 91 14.03 1.99 6.05
N TRP A 92 13.70 1.11 6.97
CA TRP A 92 12.38 0.52 7.15
C TRP A 92 11.80 0.87 8.50
N ASN A 93 12.15 2.05 8.95
CA ASN A 93 11.79 2.54 10.25
C ASN A 93 10.34 2.98 10.25
N ASP A 94 9.50 2.18 10.88
CA ASP A 94 8.21 2.67 11.32
C ASP A 94 8.38 3.29 12.70
N THR A 95 7.75 4.43 12.94
CA THR A 95 7.54 4.88 14.30
C THR A 95 6.63 3.88 15.03
N SER A 96 6.60 3.91 16.35
CA SER A 96 5.69 3.06 17.12
C SER A 96 4.21 3.28 16.73
N ARG A 97 3.86 4.50 16.29
CA ARG A 97 2.52 4.81 15.77
C ARG A 97 2.27 4.13 14.43
N GLU A 98 3.19 4.27 13.47
CA GLU A 98 3.09 3.63 12.16
C GLU A 98 3.05 2.11 12.28
N SER A 99 3.87 1.55 13.16
CA SER A 99 3.86 0.12 13.47
C SER A 99 2.47 -0.36 13.93
N ALA A 100 1.83 0.39 14.85
CA ALA A 100 0.47 0.08 15.30
C ALA A 100 -0.57 0.16 14.17
N GLU A 101 -0.52 1.21 13.35
CA GLU A 101 -1.41 1.39 12.21
C GLU A 101 -1.22 0.30 11.15
N ASN A 102 0.03 -0.11 10.91
CA ASN A 102 0.36 -1.20 9.98
C ASN A 102 -0.13 -2.56 10.47
N VAL A 103 -0.15 -2.80 11.78
CA VAL A 103 -0.76 -4.01 12.35
C VAL A 103 -2.25 -4.07 12.00
N VAL A 104 -2.98 -2.98 12.25
CA VAL A 104 -4.43 -2.92 11.93
C VAL A 104 -4.67 -3.19 10.44
N LEU A 105 -3.95 -2.49 9.55
CA LEU A 105 -4.11 -2.64 8.11
C LEU A 105 -3.74 -4.03 7.62
N SER A 106 -2.64 -4.60 8.11
CA SER A 106 -2.18 -5.93 7.68
C SER A 106 -3.22 -7.00 7.99
N PHE A 107 -3.79 -7.03 9.20
CA PHE A 107 -4.81 -8.01 9.55
C PHE A 107 -6.13 -7.74 8.84
N ALA A 108 -6.54 -6.48 8.69
CA ALA A 108 -7.75 -6.11 7.96
C ALA A 108 -7.69 -6.56 6.48
N LEU A 109 -6.56 -6.31 5.82
CA LEU A 109 -6.34 -6.69 4.42
C LEU A 109 -6.28 -8.22 4.27
N ALA A 110 -5.59 -8.92 5.16
CA ALA A 110 -5.56 -10.39 5.17
C ALA A 110 -6.96 -10.98 5.30
N ALA A 111 -7.78 -10.44 6.22
CA ALA A 111 -9.16 -10.89 6.41
C ALA A 111 -10.04 -10.58 5.18
N ALA A 112 -9.89 -9.40 4.57
CA ALA A 112 -10.62 -9.02 3.35
C ALA A 112 -10.26 -9.92 2.16
N GLU A 113 -9.02 -10.37 2.08
CA GLU A 113 -8.55 -11.26 1.03
C GLU A 113 -8.82 -12.74 1.31
N GLY A 114 -9.48 -13.07 2.42
CA GLY A 114 -9.83 -14.45 2.75
C GLY A 114 -8.62 -15.32 3.12
N VAL A 115 -7.56 -14.70 3.62
CA VAL A 115 -6.41 -15.44 4.18
C VAL A 115 -6.88 -16.30 5.33
N LYS A 116 -6.51 -17.59 5.30
CA LYS A 116 -6.99 -18.59 6.28
C LYS A 116 -6.47 -18.34 7.69
N ASN A 117 -5.20 -17.96 7.78
CA ASN A 117 -4.55 -17.64 9.04
C ASN A 117 -3.39 -16.65 8.79
N ALA A 118 -3.21 -15.73 9.73
CA ALA A 118 -2.13 -14.75 9.71
C ALA A 118 -1.45 -14.72 11.09
N LEU A 119 -0.15 -15.01 11.12
CA LEU A 119 0.66 -15.10 12.33
C LEU A 119 1.57 -13.90 12.43
N TYR A 120 1.51 -13.18 13.56
CA TYR A 120 2.41 -12.06 13.80
C TYR A 120 3.78 -12.54 14.32
N TYR A 121 4.84 -12.09 13.72
CA TYR A 121 6.20 -12.28 14.18
C TYR A 121 6.72 -10.98 14.78
N GLN A 122 6.94 -10.89 16.10
CA GLN A 122 6.82 -11.92 17.13
C GLN A 122 6.28 -11.34 18.44
N LEU A 123 6.06 -12.17 19.48
CA LEU A 123 5.51 -11.68 20.74
C LEU A 123 6.50 -10.77 21.51
N PHE A 124 7.75 -11.21 21.67
CA PHE A 124 8.78 -10.45 22.38
C PHE A 124 9.87 -9.97 21.44
N ASN A 125 10.45 -8.81 21.74
CA ASN A 125 11.68 -8.39 21.08
C ASN A 125 12.75 -9.48 21.18
N SER A 126 13.42 -9.79 20.07
CA SER A 126 14.39 -10.86 19.99
C SER A 126 15.59 -10.64 20.93
N VAL A 127 16.11 -11.73 21.46
CA VAL A 127 17.32 -11.74 22.30
C VAL A 127 18.54 -12.30 21.56
N TRP A 128 18.47 -12.44 20.25
CA TRP A 128 19.51 -13.04 19.45
C TRP A 128 20.88 -12.44 19.75
N ASN A 129 21.79 -13.30 20.19
CA ASN A 129 23.20 -13.04 20.44
C ASN A 129 23.53 -11.96 21.48
N ASN A 130 22.57 -11.40 22.21
CA ASN A 130 22.85 -10.49 23.28
C ASN A 130 21.87 -10.61 24.43
N GLN A 131 22.28 -11.35 25.47
CA GLN A 131 21.49 -11.52 26.70
C GLN A 131 21.47 -10.26 27.58
N LEU A 132 22.30 -9.27 27.28
CA LEU A 132 22.64 -8.18 28.20
C LEU A 132 22.22 -6.78 27.73
N GLY A 133 21.65 -6.62 26.51
CA GLY A 133 21.32 -5.27 26.05
C GLY A 133 20.49 -5.20 24.77
N VAL A 134 20.13 -3.98 24.44
CA VAL A 134 19.47 -3.63 23.18
C VAL A 134 20.49 -3.73 22.04
N ARG A 135 20.09 -4.39 20.97
CA ARG A 135 20.82 -4.43 19.71
C ARG A 135 20.22 -3.41 18.76
N GLU A 136 20.57 -2.15 18.93
CA GLU A 136 20.09 -1.04 18.11
C GLU A 136 20.49 -1.15 16.63
N ASP A 137 21.47 -1.99 16.34
CA ASP A 137 21.97 -2.31 15.02
C ASP A 137 21.23 -3.49 14.34
N ASN A 138 20.33 -4.17 15.05
CA ASN A 138 19.65 -5.36 14.55
C ASN A 138 18.13 -5.21 14.55
N ARG A 139 17.54 -5.16 13.36
CA ARG A 139 16.09 -5.06 13.18
C ARG A 139 15.30 -6.17 13.87
N GLU A 140 15.84 -7.39 13.96
CA GLU A 140 15.20 -8.54 14.59
C GLU A 140 14.85 -8.26 16.06
N TYR A 141 15.60 -7.38 16.71
CA TYR A 141 15.32 -6.94 18.08
C TYR A 141 13.99 -6.20 18.20
N PHE A 142 13.51 -5.54 17.13
CA PHE A 142 12.38 -4.62 17.17
C PHE A 142 11.06 -5.21 16.65
N PHE A 143 11.03 -6.48 16.26
CA PHE A 143 9.80 -7.11 15.77
C PHE A 143 8.77 -7.47 16.84
N GLY A 144 9.16 -7.51 18.11
CA GLY A 144 8.27 -7.88 19.21
C GLY A 144 7.12 -6.90 19.41
N LEU A 145 5.99 -7.40 19.86
CA LEU A 145 4.87 -6.63 20.40
C LEU A 145 5.13 -6.15 21.83
N ILE A 146 6.05 -6.84 22.54
CA ILE A 146 6.43 -6.59 23.92
C ILE A 146 7.93 -6.36 23.96
N ASN A 147 8.34 -5.30 24.65
CA ASN A 147 9.75 -5.02 24.90
C ASN A 147 10.37 -6.03 25.88
N ARG A 148 11.70 -6.06 25.96
CA ARG A 148 12.41 -6.98 26.87
C ARG A 148 12.17 -6.71 28.36
N ASP A 149 11.87 -5.47 28.72
CA ASP A 149 11.48 -5.06 30.07
C ASP A 149 10.00 -5.36 30.39
N LEU A 150 9.32 -6.09 29.48
CA LEU A 150 7.91 -6.44 29.54
C LEU A 150 6.95 -5.26 29.34
N SER A 151 7.43 -4.09 29.00
CA SER A 151 6.56 -2.99 28.60
C SER A 151 5.89 -3.27 27.26
N PHE A 152 4.64 -2.84 27.13
CA PHE A 152 3.83 -3.07 25.93
C PHE A 152 4.10 -1.99 24.90
N LYS A 153 4.23 -2.39 23.63
CA LYS A 153 4.30 -1.45 22.53
C LYS A 153 2.89 -1.06 22.06
N PRO A 154 2.73 0.10 21.41
CA PRO A 154 1.47 0.46 20.74
C PRO A 154 0.98 -0.61 19.74
N SER A 155 1.89 -1.32 19.09
CA SER A 155 1.57 -2.43 18.19
C SER A 155 0.88 -3.60 18.88
N LEU A 156 1.15 -3.87 20.19
CA LEU A 156 0.39 -4.86 20.96
C LEU A 156 -1.06 -4.41 21.16
N MET A 157 -1.25 -3.14 21.51
CA MET A 157 -2.61 -2.58 21.68
C MET A 157 -3.39 -2.67 20.38
N ALA A 158 -2.74 -2.34 19.26
CA ALA A 158 -3.31 -2.46 17.92
C ALA A 158 -3.65 -3.92 17.57
N TYR A 159 -2.77 -4.86 17.90
CA TYR A 159 -3.00 -6.29 17.70
C TYR A 159 -4.23 -6.78 18.49
N CYS A 160 -4.35 -6.40 19.75
CA CYS A 160 -5.51 -6.74 20.57
C CYS A 160 -6.80 -6.13 19.99
N ASN A 161 -6.76 -4.84 19.62
CA ASN A 161 -7.90 -4.12 19.08
C ASN A 161 -8.39 -4.74 17.76
N ILE A 162 -7.49 -5.00 16.81
CA ILE A 162 -7.88 -5.59 15.52
C ILE A 162 -8.31 -7.05 15.67
N SER A 163 -7.70 -7.81 16.58
CA SER A 163 -8.09 -9.19 16.87
C SER A 163 -9.51 -9.26 17.44
N GLU A 164 -9.87 -8.36 18.35
CA GLU A 164 -11.23 -8.26 18.88
C GLU A 164 -12.22 -7.82 17.78
N ALA A 165 -11.84 -6.85 16.94
CA ALA A 165 -12.69 -6.34 15.87
C ALA A 165 -12.98 -7.42 14.80
N LEU A 166 -12.01 -8.27 14.50
CA LEU A 166 -12.12 -9.32 13.49
C LEU A 166 -12.64 -10.66 14.04
N ASP A 167 -12.89 -10.78 15.34
CA ASP A 167 -13.43 -12.02 15.92
C ASP A 167 -14.83 -12.31 15.37
N GLY A 168 -14.96 -13.43 14.67
CA GLY A 168 -16.19 -13.81 13.97
C GLY A 168 -16.58 -12.90 12.80
N ALA A 169 -15.73 -11.98 12.39
CA ALA A 169 -15.99 -11.09 11.28
C ALA A 169 -16.03 -11.81 9.93
N ARG A 170 -16.95 -11.38 9.07
CA ARG A 170 -17.07 -11.86 7.69
C ARG A 170 -16.95 -10.70 6.74
N PHE A 171 -16.03 -10.79 5.80
CA PHE A 171 -15.85 -9.77 4.77
C PHE A 171 -17.12 -9.60 3.94
N LYS A 172 -17.56 -8.36 3.76
CA LYS A 172 -18.73 -7.99 2.97
C LYS A 172 -18.38 -7.29 1.66
N GLY A 173 -17.27 -6.60 1.64
CA GLY A 173 -16.81 -5.88 0.46
C GLY A 173 -15.97 -4.67 0.81
N TRP A 174 -15.39 -4.11 -0.23
CA TRP A 174 -14.73 -2.81 -0.18
C TRP A 174 -15.75 -1.71 -0.35
N ILE A 175 -15.63 -0.65 0.44
CA ILE A 175 -16.53 0.51 0.38
C ILE A 175 -16.19 1.36 -0.84
N LYS A 176 -17.20 1.68 -1.64
CA LYS A 176 -17.10 2.65 -2.72
C LYS A 176 -17.39 4.04 -2.17
N PHE A 177 -16.39 4.87 -2.08
CA PHE A 177 -16.55 6.27 -1.73
C PHE A 177 -16.95 7.11 -2.96
N SER A 178 -17.45 8.32 -2.70
CA SER A 178 -17.79 9.27 -3.75
C SER A 178 -16.52 9.82 -4.43
N GLU A 179 -16.70 10.41 -5.62
CA GLU A 179 -15.60 11.09 -6.32
C GLU A 179 -14.98 12.25 -5.51
N ASN A 180 -15.69 12.77 -4.51
CA ASN A 180 -15.17 13.80 -3.61
C ASN A 180 -14.16 13.22 -2.57
N ASN A 181 -14.13 11.91 -2.39
CA ASN A 181 -13.23 11.22 -1.47
C ASN A 181 -12.43 10.13 -2.22
N PRO A 182 -11.67 10.49 -3.26
CA PRO A 182 -11.06 9.51 -4.18
C PRO A 182 -9.95 8.68 -3.52
N PHE A 183 -9.38 9.17 -2.44
CA PHE A 183 -8.27 8.51 -1.73
C PHE A 183 -8.72 7.76 -0.46
N SER A 184 -10.00 7.90 -0.10
CA SER A 184 -10.56 7.15 1.02
C SER A 184 -10.69 5.68 0.64
N LYS A 185 -10.21 4.82 1.52
CA LYS A 185 -10.29 3.36 1.42
C LYS A 185 -11.07 2.82 2.60
N GLY A 186 -11.83 1.77 2.38
CA GLY A 186 -12.59 1.17 3.47
C GLY A 186 -12.99 -0.26 3.17
N ILE A 187 -12.94 -1.06 4.20
CA ILE A 187 -13.33 -2.47 4.18
C ILE A 187 -14.52 -2.64 5.13
N MET A 188 -15.56 -3.30 4.67
CA MET A 188 -16.72 -3.61 5.50
C MET A 188 -16.76 -5.08 5.88
N PHE A 189 -17.06 -5.31 7.14
CA PHE A 189 -17.26 -6.63 7.71
C PHE A 189 -18.63 -6.72 8.39
N ASP A 190 -19.19 -7.91 8.38
CA ASP A 190 -20.31 -8.31 9.22
C ASP A 190 -19.73 -9.03 10.44
N THR A 191 -20.04 -8.54 11.64
CA THR A 191 -19.49 -9.09 12.88
C THR A 191 -20.60 -9.49 13.85
N PRO A 192 -20.32 -10.30 14.88
CA PRO A 192 -21.31 -10.58 15.92
C PRO A 192 -21.85 -9.32 16.65
N LYS A 193 -21.11 -8.21 16.61
CA LYS A 193 -21.50 -6.93 17.17
C LYS A 193 -22.28 -6.03 16.19
N GLY A 194 -22.54 -6.51 14.97
CA GLY A 194 -23.15 -5.77 13.86
C GLY A 194 -22.15 -5.34 12.80
N PRO A 195 -22.58 -4.54 11.81
CA PRO A 195 -21.71 -4.05 10.76
C PRO A 195 -20.53 -3.23 11.32
N MET A 196 -19.35 -3.52 10.82
CA MET A 196 -18.11 -2.85 11.18
C MET A 196 -17.33 -2.50 9.91
N SER A 197 -16.72 -1.32 9.90
CA SER A 197 -15.82 -0.92 8.82
C SER A 197 -14.47 -0.47 9.36
N ILE A 198 -13.44 -0.67 8.53
CA ILE A 198 -12.10 -0.15 8.76
C ILE A 198 -11.83 0.81 7.62
N ILE A 199 -11.63 2.10 7.94
CA ILE A 199 -11.55 3.18 6.95
C ILE A 199 -10.30 4.01 7.19
N TRP A 200 -9.65 4.44 6.11
CA TRP A 200 -8.49 5.34 6.14
C TRP A 200 -8.41 6.15 4.85
N ASP A 201 -7.66 7.24 4.86
CA ASP A 201 -7.43 8.08 3.69
C ASP A 201 -5.93 8.17 3.40
N ARG A 202 -5.50 7.63 2.26
CA ARG A 202 -4.11 7.72 1.81
C ARG A 202 -4.07 7.99 0.33
N ILE A 203 -3.52 9.13 -0.01
CA ILE A 203 -3.11 9.44 -1.37
C ILE A 203 -1.96 8.51 -1.69
N GLU A 204 -2.23 7.52 -2.55
CA GLU A 204 -1.28 6.48 -2.90
C GLU A 204 -0.88 5.65 -1.67
N GLY A 205 -0.82 4.34 -1.78
CA GLY A 205 -0.16 3.55 -0.76
C GLY A 205 1.24 4.14 -0.62
N ASP A 206 1.51 4.83 0.48
CA ASP A 206 2.71 5.66 0.62
C ASP A 206 3.95 4.80 0.39
N ILE A 207 4.61 5.05 -0.72
CA ILE A 207 5.95 4.53 -0.94
C ILE A 207 6.85 5.39 -0.06
N LEU A 208 7.34 4.79 1.01
CA LEU A 208 8.38 5.42 1.78
C LEU A 208 9.60 5.62 0.87
N PRO A 209 10.13 6.84 0.71
CA PRO A 209 11.29 7.04 -0.14
C PRO A 209 12.41 6.13 0.31
N ARG A 210 12.93 5.31 -0.59
CA ARG A 210 14.10 4.51 -0.29
C ARG A 210 15.29 5.44 -0.09
N PRO A 211 15.98 5.31 1.02
CA PRO A 211 17.23 6.02 1.16
C PRO A 211 18.24 5.42 0.17
N ASN A 212 18.79 6.26 -0.68
CA ASN A 212 20.04 5.95 -1.35
C ASN A 212 21.13 5.90 -0.26
N GLY A 213 21.30 4.74 0.34
CA GLY A 213 22.44 4.39 1.14
C GLY A 213 22.38 4.74 2.62
N ASN A 214 21.97 5.90 3.09
CA ASN A 214 22.14 6.27 4.52
C ASN A 214 21.07 7.19 5.11
N SER A 215 20.01 7.54 4.39
CA SER A 215 18.94 8.35 4.93
C SER A 215 17.78 7.48 5.39
N SER A 216 17.36 7.60 6.63
CA SER A 216 16.10 7.02 7.08
C SER A 216 14.95 7.62 6.28
N PRO A 217 13.94 6.83 5.87
CA PRO A 217 12.74 7.38 5.28
C PRO A 217 12.10 8.32 6.30
N GLU A 218 11.52 9.40 5.81
CA GLU A 218 10.70 10.23 6.68
C GLU A 218 9.47 9.40 7.11
N PRO A 219 9.06 9.48 8.38
CA PRO A 219 7.83 8.84 8.83
C PRO A 219 6.63 9.44 8.08
N TRP A 220 5.51 8.71 8.03
CA TRP A 220 4.29 9.12 7.31
C TRP A 220 3.57 10.32 7.95
N ILE A 221 4.31 11.27 8.44
CA ILE A 221 3.77 12.50 9.05
C ILE A 221 2.82 13.20 8.07
N SER A 222 3.10 13.16 6.77
CA SER A 222 2.22 13.69 5.76
C SER A 222 0.84 13.02 5.76
N SER A 223 0.77 11.71 5.91
CA SER A 223 -0.49 10.96 6.00
C SER A 223 -1.31 11.33 7.25
N TRP A 224 -0.64 11.63 8.36
CA TRP A 224 -1.33 12.05 9.58
C TRP A 224 -1.87 13.47 9.51
N ASN A 225 -1.32 14.30 8.63
CA ASN A 225 -1.77 15.67 8.40
C ASN A 225 -2.93 15.76 7.37
N ILE A 226 -3.26 14.65 6.69
CA ILE A 226 -4.46 14.59 5.85
C ILE A 226 -5.68 14.77 6.75
N GLN A 227 -6.59 15.62 6.32
CA GLN A 227 -7.88 15.84 6.98
C GLN A 227 -8.96 15.81 5.92
N THR A 228 -9.58 14.64 5.78
CA THR A 228 -10.67 14.41 4.83
C THR A 228 -11.97 14.25 5.59
N GLU A 229 -12.93 15.15 5.35
CA GLU A 229 -14.27 15.03 5.90
C GLU A 229 -15.04 13.94 5.18
N LEU A 230 -15.49 12.93 5.92
CA LEU A 230 -16.30 11.85 5.43
C LEU A 230 -17.63 11.77 6.15
N THR A 231 -18.71 11.83 5.38
CA THR A 231 -20.07 11.68 5.91
C THR A 231 -20.57 10.26 5.64
N LEU A 232 -20.95 9.57 6.71
CA LEU A 232 -21.35 8.16 6.71
C LEU A 232 -22.85 8.05 7.03
N PRO A 233 -23.60 7.17 6.34
CA PRO A 233 -24.98 6.88 6.70
C PRO A 233 -25.02 6.04 7.99
N CYS A 234 -25.94 6.34 8.89
CA CYS A 234 -26.03 5.73 10.21
C CYS A 234 -27.48 5.45 10.60
N LYS A 235 -27.68 4.40 11.41
CA LYS A 235 -28.99 4.04 11.97
C LYS A 235 -29.14 4.44 13.43
N GLU A 236 -28.05 4.39 14.17
CA GLU A 236 -28.01 4.63 15.59
C GLU A 236 -27.91 6.14 15.88
N GLU A 237 -28.11 6.55 17.12
CA GLU A 237 -27.97 7.94 17.56
C GLU A 237 -26.50 8.41 17.62
N SER A 238 -25.58 7.48 17.68
CA SER A 238 -24.14 7.73 17.60
C SER A 238 -23.40 6.57 16.95
N ILE A 239 -22.26 6.87 16.33
CA ILE A 239 -21.30 5.86 15.89
C ILE A 239 -20.14 5.78 16.88
N THR A 240 -19.55 4.61 16.95
CA THR A 240 -18.30 4.38 17.69
C THR A 240 -17.14 4.34 16.74
N VAL A 241 -16.14 5.17 16.97
CA VAL A 241 -14.88 5.20 16.22
C VAL A 241 -13.74 4.80 17.16
N LEU A 242 -12.93 3.83 16.75
CA LEU A 242 -11.73 3.43 17.46
C LEU A 242 -10.50 3.75 16.58
N ASN A 243 -9.49 4.35 17.17
CA ASN A 243 -8.20 4.47 16.50
C ASN A 243 -7.42 3.13 16.51
N ALA A 244 -6.24 3.09 15.91
CA ALA A 244 -5.46 1.87 15.78
C ALA A 244 -5.21 1.15 17.12
N ILE A 245 -4.99 1.88 18.21
CA ILE A 245 -4.69 1.30 19.53
C ILE A 245 -5.95 1.11 20.41
N GLY A 246 -7.16 1.27 19.84
CA GLY A 246 -8.42 1.00 20.53
C GLY A 246 -8.97 2.14 21.37
N GLN A 247 -8.42 3.35 21.28
CA GLN A 247 -9.03 4.51 21.92
C GLN A 247 -10.36 4.82 21.23
N LYS A 248 -11.40 4.94 22.04
CA LYS A 248 -12.79 5.05 21.60
C LYS A 248 -13.27 6.48 21.63
N GLU A 249 -13.94 6.88 20.56
CA GLU A 249 -14.72 8.12 20.46
C GLU A 249 -16.15 7.79 20.07
N SER A 250 -17.12 8.53 20.62
CA SER A 250 -18.53 8.45 20.22
C SER A 250 -18.89 9.72 19.46
N ILE A 251 -19.32 9.57 18.22
CA ILE A 251 -19.69 10.69 17.35
C ILE A 251 -21.20 10.71 17.18
N PRO A 252 -21.88 11.82 17.51
CA PRO A 252 -23.32 11.93 17.39
C PRO A 252 -23.77 11.87 15.92
N VAL A 253 -24.91 11.23 15.70
CA VAL A 253 -25.57 11.15 14.40
C VAL A 253 -26.62 12.24 14.30
N LYS A 254 -26.64 12.96 13.21
CA LYS A 254 -27.65 13.95 12.86
C LYS A 254 -28.23 13.63 11.49
N ASP A 255 -29.55 13.63 11.39
CA ASP A 255 -30.27 13.36 10.15
C ASP A 255 -29.80 12.03 9.47
N HIS A 256 -29.66 10.97 10.28
CA HIS A 256 -29.15 9.67 9.89
C HIS A 256 -27.73 9.69 9.28
N LYS A 257 -26.91 10.66 9.64
CA LYS A 257 -25.54 10.82 9.16
C LYS A 257 -24.58 11.17 10.29
N ALA A 258 -23.38 10.67 10.23
CA ALA A 258 -22.25 11.11 11.05
C ALA A 258 -21.13 11.61 10.15
N THR A 259 -20.51 12.72 10.52
CA THR A 259 -19.32 13.24 9.84
C THR A 259 -18.11 13.01 10.71
N ILE A 260 -17.10 12.39 10.12
CA ILE A 260 -15.80 12.12 10.75
C ILE A 260 -14.69 12.77 9.94
N THR A 261 -13.61 13.10 10.61
CA THR A 261 -12.37 13.54 9.95
C THR A 261 -11.41 12.34 9.84
N LEU A 262 -11.13 11.93 8.62
CA LEU A 262 -10.15 10.87 8.33
C LEU A 262 -8.75 11.45 8.20
N THR A 263 -7.78 10.62 8.56
CA THR A 263 -6.36 10.81 8.25
C THR A 263 -5.84 9.55 7.53
N GLY A 264 -4.55 9.48 7.24
CA GLY A 264 -3.91 8.25 6.76
C GLY A 264 -3.94 7.09 7.77
N ALA A 265 -4.25 7.37 9.04
CA ALA A 265 -4.40 6.35 10.08
C ALA A 265 -5.72 5.58 9.92
N PRO A 266 -5.73 4.24 10.01
CA PRO A 266 -6.96 3.47 9.97
C PRO A 266 -7.79 3.67 11.23
N VAL A 267 -9.11 3.78 11.05
CA VAL A 267 -10.09 3.80 12.13
C VAL A 267 -11.07 2.65 11.95
N ILE A 268 -11.50 2.06 13.06
CA ILE A 268 -12.53 1.02 13.11
C ILE A 268 -13.83 1.67 13.54
N ILE A 269 -14.90 1.47 12.78
CA ILE A 269 -16.17 2.16 12.96
C ILE A 269 -17.31 1.15 13.11
N TYR A 270 -18.14 1.35 14.14
CA TYR A 270 -19.39 0.62 14.36
C TYR A 270 -20.58 1.59 14.34
N GLY A 271 -21.78 1.09 13.99
CA GLY A 271 -23.02 1.87 13.99
C GLY A 271 -23.37 2.49 12.64
N MET A 272 -22.61 2.19 11.58
CA MET A 272 -22.95 2.60 10.21
C MET A 272 -24.17 1.85 9.67
N ASP A 273 -24.91 2.47 8.76
CA ASP A 273 -25.95 1.79 7.99
C ASP A 273 -25.37 1.07 6.77
N ALA A 274 -24.99 -0.19 6.95
CA ALA A 274 -24.42 -1.01 5.89
C ALA A 274 -25.35 -1.14 4.66
N SER A 275 -26.68 -1.00 4.83
CA SER A 275 -27.63 -1.12 3.73
C SER A 275 -27.58 0.03 2.73
N GLN A 276 -27.02 1.17 3.15
CA GLN A 276 -26.83 2.36 2.31
C GLN A 276 -25.42 2.48 1.73
N MET A 277 -24.52 1.53 2.06
CA MET A 277 -23.18 1.52 1.54
C MET A 277 -23.09 0.78 0.22
N GLN A 278 -22.45 1.38 -0.77
CA GLN A 278 -22.09 0.68 -1.99
C GLN A 278 -20.80 -0.11 -1.76
N LEU A 279 -20.82 -1.41 -2.08
CA LEU A 279 -19.70 -2.29 -1.86
C LEU A 279 -19.24 -2.93 -3.17
N HIS A 280 -17.94 -3.18 -3.27
CA HIS A 280 -17.31 -4.00 -4.29
C HIS A 280 -16.80 -5.30 -3.66
N GLY A 281 -16.83 -6.41 -4.41
CA GLY A 281 -16.26 -7.69 -3.98
C GLY A 281 -14.73 -7.68 -3.97
N ASP A 282 -14.14 -6.98 -4.93
CA ASP A 282 -12.69 -6.84 -5.04
C ASP A 282 -12.23 -5.50 -4.47
N ALA A 283 -10.97 -5.44 -4.06
CA ALA A 283 -10.35 -4.17 -3.70
C ALA A 283 -10.58 -3.15 -4.82
N PRO A 284 -10.92 -1.90 -4.46
CA PRO A 284 -10.98 -0.88 -5.48
C PRO A 284 -9.67 -0.91 -6.23
N THR A 285 -9.75 -1.18 -7.50
CA THR A 285 -8.64 -1.00 -8.44
C THR A 285 -8.37 0.49 -8.66
N SER A 286 -8.76 1.32 -7.70
CA SER A 286 -8.69 2.77 -7.78
C SER A 286 -7.29 3.28 -8.10
N ILE A 287 -6.27 2.49 -7.83
CA ILE A 287 -4.95 2.78 -8.37
C ILE A 287 -4.89 2.46 -9.87
N GLU A 288 -5.61 1.47 -10.36
CA GLU A 288 -5.73 1.34 -11.83
C GLU A 288 -6.46 2.54 -12.44
N ASN A 289 -7.47 3.10 -11.82
CA ASN A 289 -8.18 4.27 -12.35
C ASN A 289 -7.49 5.61 -12.09
N LEU A 290 -6.70 5.75 -11.01
CA LEU A 290 -5.87 6.93 -10.78
C LEU A 290 -4.51 6.85 -11.49
N TYR A 291 -3.97 5.65 -11.69
CA TYR A 291 -2.75 5.41 -12.48
C TYR A 291 -3.02 5.06 -13.94
N VAL A 292 -4.25 4.84 -14.31
CA VAL A 292 -4.65 4.38 -15.65
C VAL A 292 -4.41 5.45 -16.71
N ASN A 293 -4.38 6.71 -16.34
CA ASN A 293 -4.09 7.75 -17.32
C ASN A 293 -2.63 7.80 -17.77
N GLY A 294 -1.69 7.22 -17.02
CA GLY A 294 -0.28 7.41 -17.31
C GLY A 294 0.57 6.16 -17.49
N LYS A 295 0.06 4.96 -17.30
CA LYS A 295 0.85 3.72 -17.49
C LYS A 295 1.40 3.54 -18.89
N ASP A 296 0.79 4.16 -19.88
CA ASP A 296 1.20 4.06 -21.29
C ASP A 296 2.01 5.26 -21.80
N ILE A 297 2.54 6.14 -20.92
CA ILE A 297 3.51 7.14 -21.39
C ILE A 297 4.79 6.41 -21.81
N ARG A 298 5.06 6.42 -23.10
CA ARG A 298 6.27 5.88 -23.71
C ARG A 298 7.17 7.01 -24.15
N ILE A 299 8.44 6.90 -23.81
CA ILE A 299 9.46 7.84 -24.24
C ILE A 299 10.48 7.10 -25.13
N SER A 300 10.78 7.66 -26.28
CA SER A 300 11.75 7.06 -27.21
C SER A 300 12.42 8.13 -28.10
N PRO A 301 13.65 7.90 -28.58
CA PRO A 301 14.56 6.83 -28.16
C PRO A 301 15.07 7.07 -26.74
N ASN A 302 15.43 6.01 -26.05
CA ASN A 302 16.10 6.11 -24.75
C ASN A 302 17.20 5.02 -24.69
N PRO A 303 18.46 5.35 -24.83
CA PRO A 303 19.10 6.71 -24.81
C PRO A 303 18.73 7.64 -25.97
N VAL A 304 18.66 8.94 -25.66
CA VAL A 304 18.29 10.00 -26.60
C VAL A 304 19.48 10.91 -26.93
N LYS A 305 19.57 11.31 -28.22
CA LYS A 305 20.57 12.32 -28.67
C LYS A 305 19.95 13.71 -28.82
N ASP A 306 18.98 13.84 -29.70
CA ASP A 306 18.51 15.16 -30.12
C ASP A 306 17.03 15.39 -29.78
N ARG A 307 16.18 14.40 -29.98
CA ARG A 307 14.74 14.49 -29.76
C ARG A 307 14.21 13.32 -28.98
N LEU A 308 13.48 13.62 -27.92
CA LEU A 308 12.70 12.66 -27.15
C LEU A 308 11.24 12.72 -27.61
N PHE A 309 10.73 11.61 -28.11
CA PHE A 309 9.31 11.45 -28.45
C PHE A 309 8.57 10.89 -27.25
N ILE A 310 7.39 11.45 -27.03
CA ILE A 310 6.49 11.09 -25.94
C ILE A 310 5.18 10.66 -26.59
N LYS A 311 4.77 9.43 -26.34
CA LYS A 311 3.48 8.88 -26.76
C LYS A 311 2.74 8.35 -25.55
N ALA A 312 1.45 8.66 -25.47
CA ALA A 312 0.58 8.09 -24.44
C ALA A 312 -0.83 7.91 -24.95
N ASN A 313 -1.52 6.91 -24.39
CA ASN A 313 -2.95 6.74 -24.52
C ASN A 313 -3.55 6.83 -23.10
N PHE A 314 -4.56 7.66 -22.95
CA PHE A 314 -5.25 7.87 -21.70
C PHE A 314 -6.66 7.27 -21.81
N HIS A 315 -7.22 6.81 -20.71
CA HIS A 315 -8.57 6.24 -20.69
C HIS A 315 -9.66 7.30 -20.60
N SER A 316 -9.29 8.52 -20.22
CA SER A 316 -10.17 9.69 -20.20
C SER A 316 -9.48 10.88 -20.85
N ASP A 317 -10.25 11.88 -21.18
CA ASP A 317 -9.71 13.13 -21.73
C ASP A 317 -8.84 13.83 -20.68
N ILE A 318 -7.69 14.32 -21.13
CA ILE A 318 -6.74 15.08 -20.32
C ILE A 318 -6.93 16.56 -20.65
N GLU A 319 -7.12 17.38 -19.62
CA GLU A 319 -7.30 18.82 -19.78
C GLU A 319 -5.97 19.56 -19.89
N GLN A 320 -4.99 19.13 -19.08
CA GLN A 320 -3.66 19.73 -19.06
C GLN A 320 -2.58 18.72 -18.69
N MET A 321 -1.41 18.91 -19.27
CA MET A 321 -0.23 18.12 -18.94
C MET A 321 1.00 19.01 -18.87
N HIS A 322 1.81 18.83 -17.84
CA HIS A 322 3.06 19.54 -17.66
C HIS A 322 4.23 18.58 -17.60
N LEU A 323 5.30 18.87 -18.36
CA LEU A 323 6.54 18.11 -18.36
C LEU A 323 7.63 18.89 -17.67
N SER A 324 8.26 18.30 -16.68
CA SER A 324 9.50 18.77 -16.08
C SER A 324 10.60 17.74 -16.25
N ILE A 325 11.80 18.15 -16.60
CA ILE A 325 12.97 17.26 -16.66
C ILE A 325 13.98 17.72 -15.60
N TYR A 326 14.36 16.80 -14.74
CA TYR A 326 15.31 17.02 -13.64
C TYR A 326 16.60 16.23 -13.87
N ASN A 327 17.74 16.79 -13.47
CA ASN A 327 18.97 16.03 -13.37
C ASN A 327 19.03 15.22 -12.06
N VAL A 328 20.08 14.42 -11.89
CA VAL A 328 20.27 13.54 -10.74
C VAL A 328 20.40 14.25 -9.38
N ILE A 329 20.66 15.54 -9.38
CA ILE A 329 20.72 16.35 -8.14
C ILE A 329 19.41 17.13 -7.89
N GLY A 330 18.34 16.83 -8.64
CA GLY A 330 17.03 17.47 -8.49
C GLY A 330 16.90 18.87 -9.12
N GLN A 331 17.88 19.35 -9.87
CA GLN A 331 17.76 20.61 -10.56
C GLN A 331 16.86 20.46 -11.79
N GLN A 332 15.87 21.32 -11.91
CA GLN A 332 14.98 21.37 -13.06
C GLN A 332 15.68 21.97 -14.28
N ILE A 333 15.75 21.20 -15.36
CA ILE A 333 16.41 21.57 -16.62
C ILE A 333 15.39 22.03 -17.66
N VAL A 334 14.21 21.41 -17.65
CA VAL A 334 13.11 21.72 -18.56
C VAL A 334 11.82 21.84 -17.76
N SER A 335 10.95 22.77 -18.15
CA SER A 335 9.60 22.91 -17.62
C SER A 335 8.71 23.48 -18.71
N GLN A 336 7.70 22.73 -19.13
CA GLN A 336 6.78 23.18 -20.18
C GLN A 336 5.44 22.46 -20.13
N SER A 337 4.38 23.15 -20.51
CA SER A 337 3.08 22.55 -20.75
C SER A 337 3.08 21.79 -22.07
N ILE A 338 2.50 20.61 -22.08
CA ILE A 338 2.30 19.77 -23.26
C ILE A 338 0.86 19.92 -23.71
N PRO A 339 0.58 20.28 -24.96
CA PRO A 339 -0.77 20.27 -25.48
C PRO A 339 -1.27 18.82 -25.62
N VAL A 340 -2.40 18.53 -25.02
CA VAL A 340 -3.08 17.24 -25.14
C VAL A 340 -4.38 17.47 -25.89
N SER A 341 -4.75 16.53 -26.78
CA SER A 341 -6.01 16.57 -27.50
C SER A 341 -6.75 15.27 -27.27
N GLY A 342 -7.80 15.34 -26.44
CA GLY A 342 -8.58 14.17 -26.04
C GLY A 342 -7.76 13.20 -25.19
N ASN A 343 -7.84 11.92 -25.51
CA ASN A 343 -7.23 10.83 -24.76
C ASN A 343 -5.91 10.28 -25.35
N THR A 344 -5.31 10.97 -26.30
CA THR A 344 -4.05 10.57 -26.93
C THR A 344 -3.01 11.68 -26.88
N LEU A 345 -1.76 11.32 -26.72
CA LEU A 345 -0.62 12.22 -26.76
C LEU A 345 0.42 11.71 -27.75
N GLU A 346 0.79 12.57 -28.71
CA GLU A 346 2.03 12.46 -29.46
C GLU A 346 2.76 13.79 -29.39
N TYR A 347 3.89 13.81 -28.74
CA TYR A 347 4.68 15.02 -28.53
C TYR A 347 6.17 14.75 -28.68
N SER A 348 6.94 15.77 -29.07
CA SER A 348 8.40 15.64 -29.10
C SER A 348 9.07 16.87 -28.53
N ILE A 349 10.10 16.63 -27.75
CA ILE A 349 10.94 17.69 -27.17
C ILE A 349 12.35 17.62 -27.71
N ASN A 350 12.91 18.78 -28.02
CA ASN A 350 14.32 18.91 -28.37
C ASN A 350 15.18 18.92 -27.09
N VAL A 351 16.14 18.03 -27.02
CA VAL A 351 17.05 17.83 -25.88
C VAL A 351 18.52 18.07 -26.27
N THR A 352 18.80 18.66 -27.43
CA THR A 352 20.19 18.93 -27.89
C THR A 352 20.97 19.82 -26.94
N GLY A 353 20.29 20.76 -26.26
CA GLY A 353 20.90 21.67 -25.28
C GLY A 353 21.15 21.06 -23.90
N ILE A 354 20.81 19.78 -23.69
CA ILE A 354 21.00 19.09 -22.43
C ILE A 354 22.29 18.26 -22.49
N ASN A 355 23.14 18.37 -21.48
CA ASN A 355 24.38 17.59 -21.39
C ASN A 355 24.12 16.08 -21.33
N ALA A 356 25.10 15.29 -21.76
CA ALA A 356 25.01 13.83 -21.59
C ALA A 356 24.88 13.46 -20.10
N GLY A 357 23.98 12.54 -19.80
CA GLY A 357 23.71 12.14 -18.41
C GLY A 357 22.39 11.44 -18.19
N ILE A 358 22.07 11.17 -16.92
CA ILE A 358 20.80 10.60 -16.48
C ILE A 358 19.89 11.73 -16.01
N TYR A 359 18.65 11.69 -16.46
CA TYR A 359 17.61 12.65 -16.16
C TYR A 359 16.31 11.92 -15.80
N TYR A 360 15.39 12.64 -15.16
CA TYR A 360 14.05 12.17 -14.83
C TYR A 360 13.03 13.12 -15.46
N ALA A 361 12.24 12.59 -16.39
CA ALA A 361 11.11 13.30 -16.97
C ALA A 361 9.88 13.04 -16.09
N VAL A 362 9.35 14.09 -15.50
CA VAL A 362 8.17 14.08 -14.63
C VAL A 362 7.01 14.67 -15.42
N PHE A 363 5.96 13.90 -15.59
CA PHE A 363 4.71 14.30 -16.23
C PHE A 363 3.68 14.56 -15.15
N ASP A 364 3.20 15.79 -15.07
CA ASP A 364 2.11 16.18 -14.17
C ASP A 364 0.83 16.29 -15.00
N ILE A 365 -0.16 15.49 -14.70
CA ILE A 365 -1.39 15.34 -15.45
C ILE A 365 -2.55 15.90 -14.64
N ASN A 366 -3.24 16.89 -15.18
CA ASN A 366 -4.37 17.58 -14.54
C ASN A 366 -4.05 18.15 -13.14
N GLY A 367 -2.76 18.30 -12.78
CA GLY A 367 -2.34 18.74 -11.44
C GLY A 367 -2.56 17.70 -10.34
N VAL A 368 -2.97 16.50 -10.68
CA VAL A 368 -3.34 15.44 -9.74
C VAL A 368 -2.40 14.24 -9.82
N GLU A 369 -1.95 13.89 -11.02
CA GLU A 369 -1.13 12.70 -11.25
C GLU A 369 0.29 13.05 -11.70
N ARG A 370 1.30 12.38 -11.13
CA ARG A 370 2.71 12.51 -11.52
C ARG A 370 3.30 11.19 -11.95
N ILE A 371 3.86 11.17 -13.16
CA ILE A 371 4.54 10.00 -13.71
C ILE A 371 5.99 10.36 -13.95
N THR A 372 6.90 9.53 -13.48
CA THR A 372 8.34 9.73 -13.67
C THR A 372 8.91 8.67 -14.60
N LYS A 373 9.65 9.13 -15.60
CA LYS A 373 10.38 8.26 -16.53
C LYS A 373 11.87 8.62 -16.52
N LYS A 374 12.74 7.61 -16.46
CA LYS A 374 14.19 7.82 -16.60
C LYS A 374 14.54 8.11 -18.05
N VAL A 375 15.33 9.14 -18.29
CA VAL A 375 15.86 9.54 -19.60
C VAL A 375 17.38 9.47 -19.56
N ILE A 376 17.97 8.79 -20.52
CA ILE A 376 19.43 8.74 -20.70
C ILE A 376 19.76 9.61 -21.90
N LYS A 377 20.46 10.72 -21.69
CA LYS A 377 20.94 11.64 -22.72
C LYS A 377 22.37 11.27 -23.11
N GLN A 378 22.58 11.08 -24.41
CA GLN A 378 23.90 10.86 -25.05
C GLN A 378 24.43 12.13 -25.72
#